data_6f65cd32b25890ef0a1635f552f43ea8
#
_entry.id   6f65cd32b25890ef0a1635f552f43ea8
#
_cell.length_a   1.000
_cell.length_b   1.000
_cell.length_c   1.000
_cell.angle_alpha   90.00
_cell.angle_beta   90.00
_cell.angle_gamma   90.00
#
_symmetry.space_group_name_H-M   'P 1'
#
loop_
_entity.id
_entity.type
_entity.pdbx_description
1 polymer ?
#
loop_
_entity_poly.entity_id
_entity_poly.type
_entity_poly.pdbx_seq_one_letter_code
_entity_poly.pdbx_strand_id
1 'polypeptide(L)'
;MVNINILGDFCVKTLNGLAIGEELQGILNAGDINALNFEAPISVSNAKPILKSGPSLCQDPQAPCFLKDHKFNLFSLANNHAMDFGEDSLAKTMNAFGESATLGSGHWNEAYQYKVFIIDGLRIAFLALTQYEFGVLGEEQFDKYGTAWLLSLIHISEPT
;
A
#
# COMPACT_ATOMS: atom_id res chain seq x y z
N MET A 1 0.86 -26.29 -5.39
CA MET A 1 -0.25 -25.39 -5.82
C MET A 1 -0.01 -24.05 -5.14
N VAL A 2 0.02 -22.97 -5.87
CA VAL A 2 0.26 -21.62 -5.30
C VAL A 2 -1.06 -21.03 -4.84
N ASN A 3 -1.10 -20.55 -3.59
CA ASN A 3 -2.26 -19.93 -2.96
C ASN A 3 -2.02 -18.44 -2.79
N ILE A 4 -2.83 -17.62 -3.45
CA ILE A 4 -2.75 -16.15 -3.37
C ILE A 4 -4.06 -15.64 -2.80
N ASN A 5 -3.98 -14.95 -1.66
CA ASN A 5 -5.10 -14.28 -1.04
C ASN A 5 -4.96 -12.77 -1.26
N ILE A 6 -5.99 -12.17 -1.84
CA ILE A 6 -6.05 -10.71 -2.06
C ILE A 6 -7.24 -10.19 -1.27
N LEU A 7 -6.94 -9.35 -0.27
CA LEU A 7 -7.94 -8.75 0.60
C LEU A 7 -8.13 -7.27 0.21
N GLY A 8 -9.15 -6.64 0.76
CA GLY A 8 -9.47 -5.24 0.52
C GLY A 8 -8.66 -4.27 1.37
N ASP A 9 -9.29 -3.13 1.70
CA ASP A 9 -8.69 -2.05 2.44
C ASP A 9 -8.54 -2.39 3.93
N PHE A 10 -7.38 -2.08 4.47
CA PHE A 10 -7.11 -2.12 5.90
C PHE A 10 -6.86 -0.71 6.40
N CYS A 11 -7.71 -0.23 7.29
CA CYS A 11 -7.58 1.08 7.92
C CYS A 11 -8.09 1.05 9.37
N VAL A 12 -7.18 1.16 10.33
CA VAL A 12 -7.53 1.11 11.76
C VAL A 12 -6.79 2.20 12.54
N LYS A 13 -7.51 2.96 13.36
CA LYS A 13 -6.94 3.99 14.24
C LYS A 13 -6.32 3.42 15.52
N THR A 14 -6.74 2.25 15.93
CA THR A 14 -6.23 1.55 17.10
C THR A 14 -6.41 0.05 16.93
N LEU A 15 -5.42 -0.70 17.36
CA LEU A 15 -5.46 -2.17 17.37
C LEU A 15 -6.15 -2.73 18.63
N ASN A 16 -6.55 -1.87 19.57
CA ASN A 16 -7.23 -2.33 20.81
C ASN A 16 -8.50 -3.11 20.47
N GLY A 17 -8.53 -4.38 20.87
CA GLY A 17 -9.66 -5.27 20.63
C GLY A 17 -9.78 -5.80 19.22
N LEU A 18 -8.85 -5.46 18.32
CA LEU A 18 -8.79 -6.05 16.99
C LEU A 18 -8.16 -7.44 17.07
N ALA A 19 -8.81 -8.41 16.47
CA ALA A 19 -8.27 -9.76 16.29
C ALA A 19 -8.66 -10.30 14.93
N ILE A 20 -7.82 -11.16 14.39
CA ILE A 20 -8.16 -11.94 13.19
C ILE A 20 -8.82 -13.24 13.64
N GLY A 21 -10.02 -13.52 13.12
CA GLY A 21 -10.75 -14.75 13.42
C GLY A 21 -10.01 -16.01 12.95
N GLU A 22 -10.24 -17.12 13.62
CA GLU A 22 -9.54 -18.39 13.36
C GLU A 22 -9.66 -18.85 11.89
N GLU A 23 -10.84 -18.67 11.30
CA GLU A 23 -11.08 -19.05 9.89
C GLU A 23 -10.19 -18.26 8.94
N LEU A 24 -10.15 -16.92 9.06
CA LEU A 24 -9.29 -16.08 8.25
C LEU A 24 -7.81 -16.39 8.52
N GLN A 25 -7.43 -16.58 9.78
CA GLN A 25 -6.05 -16.94 10.14
C GLN A 25 -5.64 -18.28 9.50
N GLY A 26 -6.56 -19.24 9.42
CA GLY A 26 -6.34 -20.51 8.71
C GLY A 26 -6.06 -20.30 7.21
N ILE A 27 -6.82 -19.43 6.56
CA ILE A 27 -6.63 -19.06 5.15
C ILE A 27 -5.28 -18.36 4.95
N LEU A 28 -4.93 -17.40 5.80
CA LEU A 28 -3.66 -16.67 5.73
C LEU A 28 -2.45 -17.59 5.96
N ASN A 29 -2.56 -18.57 6.88
CA ASN A 29 -1.49 -19.53 7.15
C ASN A 29 -1.26 -20.48 5.97
N ALA A 30 -2.28 -20.76 5.15
CA ALA A 30 -2.18 -21.57 3.95
C ALA A 30 -1.78 -20.79 2.69
N GLY A 31 -1.75 -19.46 2.77
CA GLY A 31 -1.41 -18.58 1.66
C GLY A 31 0.10 -18.43 1.48
N ASP A 32 0.57 -18.53 0.25
CA ASP A 32 1.94 -18.19 -0.13
C ASP A 32 2.11 -16.67 -0.23
N ILE A 33 1.08 -15.99 -0.75
CA ILE A 33 1.00 -14.52 -0.84
C ILE A 33 -0.32 -14.07 -0.24
N ASN A 34 -0.23 -13.19 0.75
CA ASN A 34 -1.37 -12.55 1.40
C ASN A 34 -1.24 -11.05 1.23
N ALA A 35 -2.02 -10.50 0.31
CA ALA A 35 -1.98 -9.11 -0.09
C ALA A 35 -3.18 -8.33 0.46
N LEU A 36 -2.97 -7.05 0.76
CA LEU A 36 -4.04 -6.09 1.07
C LEU A 36 -3.66 -4.67 0.62
N ASN A 37 -4.67 -3.79 0.54
CA ASN A 37 -4.45 -2.35 0.46
C ASN A 37 -4.31 -1.77 1.87
N PHE A 38 -3.14 -1.18 2.15
CA PHE A 38 -2.90 -0.46 3.40
C PHE A 38 -3.33 0.98 3.20
N GLU A 39 -4.57 1.26 3.56
CA GLU A 39 -5.25 2.53 3.31
C GLU A 39 -4.79 3.59 4.31
N ALA A 40 -4.08 4.59 3.89
CA ALA A 40 -3.55 5.68 4.70
C ALA A 40 -2.24 5.38 5.47
N PRO A 41 -1.46 6.43 5.80
CA PRO A 41 -0.21 6.27 6.51
C PRO A 41 -0.42 5.95 8.00
N ILE A 42 0.61 5.42 8.65
CA ILE A 42 0.63 5.32 10.12
C ILE A 42 0.63 6.71 10.75
N SER A 43 0.04 6.83 11.95
CA SER A 43 0.09 8.08 12.68
C SER A 43 1.52 8.39 13.16
N VAL A 44 1.93 9.64 12.98
CA VAL A 44 3.25 10.15 13.39
C VAL A 44 3.05 11.33 14.31
N SER A 45 3.77 11.36 15.43
CA SER A 45 3.70 12.47 16.40
C SER A 45 3.95 13.81 15.73
N ASN A 46 3.06 14.76 15.99
CA ASN A 46 3.09 16.12 15.44
C ASN A 46 2.87 16.24 13.92
N ALA A 47 2.61 15.16 13.21
CA ALA A 47 2.21 15.25 11.81
C ALA A 47 0.85 15.96 11.70
N LYS A 48 0.74 16.88 10.75
CA LYS A 48 -0.50 17.59 10.45
C LYS A 48 -1.06 17.07 9.14
N PRO A 49 -2.38 16.93 9.06
CA PRO A 49 -3.00 16.56 7.79
C PRO A 49 -2.72 17.63 6.74
N ILE A 50 -2.50 17.20 5.51
CA ILE A 50 -2.35 18.15 4.41
C ILE A 50 -3.73 18.63 3.96
N LEU A 51 -3.75 19.80 3.35
CA LEU A 51 -4.99 20.43 2.89
C LEU A 51 -5.52 19.71 1.65
N LYS A 52 -6.64 19.03 1.80
CA LYS A 52 -7.36 18.36 0.70
C LYS A 52 -8.86 18.37 0.96
N SER A 53 -9.67 18.05 -0.04
CA SER A 53 -11.09 17.76 0.15
C SER A 53 -11.26 16.36 0.74
N GLY A 54 -12.23 16.21 1.66
CA GLY A 54 -12.50 14.92 2.31
C GLY A 54 -11.73 14.69 3.60
N PRO A 55 -11.93 13.53 4.25
CA PRO A 55 -11.30 13.20 5.53
C PRO A 55 -9.82 12.90 5.35
N SER A 56 -9.02 13.20 6.38
CA SER A 56 -7.65 12.71 6.50
C SER A 56 -7.63 11.50 7.42
N LEU A 57 -7.06 10.41 6.94
CA LEU A 57 -7.00 9.13 7.63
C LEU A 57 -5.55 8.82 8.07
N CYS A 58 -5.41 8.19 9.23
CA CYS A 58 -4.16 7.59 9.67
C CYS A 58 -4.42 6.30 10.43
N GLN A 59 -3.44 5.44 10.47
CA GLN A 59 -3.50 4.14 11.11
C GLN A 59 -2.68 4.07 12.39
N ASP A 60 -2.96 3.04 13.20
CA ASP A 60 -2.15 2.69 14.36
C ASP A 60 -0.70 2.45 13.93
N PRO A 61 0.31 3.03 14.62
CA PRO A 61 1.72 2.83 14.26
C PRO A 61 2.17 1.36 14.32
N GLN A 62 1.48 0.51 15.05
CA GLN A 62 1.76 -0.92 15.15
C GLN A 62 1.03 -1.76 14.08
N ALA A 63 0.20 -1.14 13.24
CA ALA A 63 -0.55 -1.84 12.20
C ALA A 63 0.34 -2.64 11.24
N PRO A 64 1.50 -2.14 10.76
CA PRO A 64 2.40 -2.94 9.93
C PRO A 64 2.93 -4.21 10.64
N CYS A 65 3.26 -4.11 11.93
CA CYS A 65 3.70 -5.26 12.73
C CYS A 65 2.58 -6.27 12.90
N PHE A 66 1.40 -5.81 13.33
CA PHE A 66 0.20 -6.63 13.46
C PHE A 66 -0.09 -7.45 12.18
N LEU A 67 -0.07 -6.81 11.03
CA LEU A 67 -0.34 -7.48 9.76
C LEU A 67 0.73 -8.54 9.42
N LYS A 68 2.00 -8.23 9.61
CA LYS A 68 3.09 -9.19 9.40
C LYS A 68 3.00 -10.41 10.32
N ASP A 69 2.65 -10.20 11.59
CA ASP A 69 2.46 -11.28 12.57
C ASP A 69 1.32 -12.21 12.15
N HIS A 70 0.33 -11.69 11.42
CA HIS A 70 -0.80 -12.46 10.87
C HIS A 70 -0.57 -12.93 9.42
N LYS A 71 0.71 -13.02 8.97
CA LYS A 71 1.12 -13.59 7.68
C LYS A 71 0.78 -12.77 6.43
N PHE A 72 0.42 -11.50 6.57
CA PHE A 72 0.41 -10.61 5.42
C PHE A 72 1.84 -10.30 4.97
N ASN A 73 2.11 -10.36 3.67
CA ASN A 73 3.47 -10.22 3.11
C ASN A 73 3.54 -9.35 1.85
N LEU A 74 2.41 -8.82 1.38
CA LEU A 74 2.33 -7.89 0.25
C LEU A 74 1.34 -6.76 0.54
N PHE A 75 1.80 -5.52 0.41
CA PHE A 75 1.04 -4.33 0.81
C PHE A 75 0.98 -3.31 -0.33
N SER A 76 -0.22 -3.05 -0.85
CA SER A 76 -0.42 -1.91 -1.73
C SER A 76 -0.51 -0.64 -0.89
N LEU A 77 0.27 0.37 -1.25
CA LEU A 77 0.19 1.73 -0.72
C LEU A 77 -0.31 2.71 -1.81
N ALA A 78 -0.73 2.20 -2.97
CA ALA A 78 -1.27 3.00 -4.05
C ALA A 78 -2.75 3.34 -3.79
N ASN A 79 -2.99 4.37 -3.00
CA ASN A 79 -4.33 4.87 -2.71
C ASN A 79 -4.33 6.39 -2.45
N ASN A 80 -5.50 6.99 -2.46
CA ASN A 80 -5.72 8.43 -2.29
C ASN A 80 -5.53 8.95 -0.85
N HIS A 81 -5.33 8.06 0.11
CA HIS A 81 -5.06 8.40 1.51
C HIS A 81 -3.59 8.27 1.91
N ALA A 82 -2.75 7.63 1.08
CA ALA A 82 -1.36 7.38 1.41
C ALA A 82 -0.56 8.65 1.80
N MET A 83 -0.95 9.81 1.23
CA MET A 83 -0.30 11.11 1.46
C MET A 83 -1.06 12.03 2.43
N ASP A 84 -2.04 11.54 3.17
CA ASP A 84 -2.89 12.37 4.04
C ASP A 84 -2.14 13.21 5.07
N PHE A 85 -0.95 12.77 5.46
CA PHE A 85 -0.08 13.47 6.40
C PHE A 85 1.30 13.79 5.79
N GLY A 86 1.38 13.84 4.46
CA GLY A 86 2.57 14.25 3.71
C GLY A 86 3.66 13.18 3.59
N GLU A 87 4.73 13.58 2.92
CA GLU A 87 5.84 12.70 2.53
C GLU A 87 6.50 11.99 3.72
N ASP A 88 6.74 12.70 4.81
CA ASP A 88 7.37 12.11 6.01
C ASP A 88 6.55 10.96 6.61
N SER A 89 5.23 11.09 6.60
CA SER A 89 4.33 10.05 7.12
C SER A 89 4.29 8.84 6.19
N LEU A 90 4.28 9.06 4.88
CA LEU A 90 4.38 7.98 3.90
C LEU A 90 5.73 7.26 4.03
N ALA A 91 6.84 7.98 4.07
CA ALA A 91 8.17 7.40 4.21
C ALA A 91 8.30 6.57 5.50
N LYS A 92 7.76 7.05 6.63
CA LYS A 92 7.73 6.31 7.89
C LYS A 92 6.85 5.06 7.81
N THR A 93 5.73 5.13 7.08
CA THR A 93 4.86 3.99 6.82
C THR A 93 5.60 2.91 6.05
N MET A 94 6.27 3.27 4.96
CA MET A 94 7.08 2.34 4.16
C MET A 94 8.18 1.70 5.02
N ASN A 95 8.90 2.51 5.82
CA ASN A 95 9.94 2.02 6.72
C ASN A 95 9.42 1.07 7.80
N ALA A 96 8.18 1.24 8.28
CA ALA A 96 7.57 0.36 9.28
C ALA A 96 7.29 -1.05 8.74
N PHE A 97 7.12 -1.19 7.44
CA PHE A 97 7.03 -2.50 6.79
C PHE A 97 8.39 -3.20 6.69
N GLY A 98 9.49 -2.45 6.68
CA GLY A 98 10.84 -2.99 6.58
C GLY A 98 11.08 -3.74 5.27
N GLU A 99 11.52 -5.01 5.36
CA GLU A 99 11.78 -5.86 4.19
C GLU A 99 10.52 -6.44 3.52
N SER A 100 9.34 -6.21 4.12
CA SER A 100 8.07 -6.67 3.53
C SER A 100 7.82 -5.96 2.19
N ALA A 101 7.15 -6.64 1.27
CA ALA A 101 6.89 -6.09 -0.04
C ALA A 101 5.80 -5.02 0.01
N THR A 102 6.19 -3.75 -0.14
CA THR A 102 5.28 -2.64 -0.39
C THR A 102 5.30 -2.27 -1.87
N LEU A 103 4.18 -1.83 -2.40
CA LEU A 103 3.97 -1.47 -3.81
C LEU A 103 3.22 -0.15 -3.94
N GLY A 104 3.52 0.56 -5.01
CA GLY A 104 2.71 1.68 -5.49
C GLY A 104 2.96 3.00 -4.78
N SER A 105 4.02 3.10 -3.97
CA SER A 105 4.42 4.35 -3.32
C SER A 105 5.93 4.43 -3.13
N GLY A 106 6.44 5.65 -2.97
CA GLY A 106 7.84 5.95 -2.81
C GLY A 106 8.26 7.11 -3.69
N HIS A 107 9.54 7.21 -3.99
CA HIS A 107 10.02 8.04 -5.09
C HIS A 107 9.57 7.44 -6.43
N TRP A 108 9.64 8.23 -7.51
CA TRP A 108 9.19 7.80 -8.83
C TRP A 108 9.65 6.39 -9.23
N ASN A 109 10.96 6.13 -9.11
CA ASN A 109 11.52 4.84 -9.50
C ASN A 109 11.09 3.68 -8.58
N GLU A 110 10.69 3.95 -7.35
CA GLU A 110 10.21 2.95 -6.37
C GLU A 110 8.73 2.68 -6.54
N ALA A 111 7.94 3.75 -6.68
CA ALA A 111 6.48 3.67 -6.73
C ALA A 111 5.98 2.87 -7.95
N TYR A 112 6.67 2.96 -9.08
CA TYR A 112 6.31 2.24 -10.31
C TYR A 112 6.99 0.87 -10.46
N GLN A 113 7.72 0.41 -9.43
CA GLN A 113 8.32 -0.92 -9.47
C GLN A 113 7.29 -2.02 -9.16
N TYR A 114 7.40 -3.11 -9.90
CA TYR A 114 6.71 -4.34 -9.58
C TYR A 114 7.56 -5.23 -8.66
N LYS A 115 6.91 -6.10 -7.89
CA LYS A 115 7.57 -7.16 -7.12
C LYS A 115 7.31 -8.51 -7.76
N VAL A 116 8.35 -9.34 -7.82
CA VAL A 116 8.25 -10.71 -8.34
C VAL A 116 8.44 -11.70 -7.21
N PHE A 117 7.49 -12.58 -7.06
CA PHE A 117 7.59 -13.76 -6.20
C PHE A 117 7.88 -14.98 -7.08
N ILE A 118 8.73 -15.87 -6.59
CA ILE A 118 9.02 -17.14 -7.24
C ILE A 118 8.56 -18.25 -6.29
N ILE A 119 7.47 -18.94 -6.65
CA ILE A 119 6.85 -19.95 -5.81
C ILE A 119 6.59 -21.19 -6.68
N ASP A 120 7.07 -22.34 -6.27
CA ASP A 120 6.93 -23.60 -7.03
C ASP A 120 7.39 -23.47 -8.50
N GLY A 121 8.43 -22.64 -8.76
CA GLY A 121 8.93 -22.36 -10.11
C GLY A 121 8.10 -21.37 -10.94
N LEU A 122 6.97 -20.92 -10.44
CA LEU A 122 6.16 -19.86 -11.07
C LEU A 122 6.71 -18.47 -10.70
N ARG A 123 6.78 -17.60 -11.69
CA ARG A 123 7.13 -16.19 -11.50
C ARG A 123 5.84 -15.36 -11.54
N ILE A 124 5.52 -14.74 -10.41
CA ILE A 124 4.30 -13.97 -10.23
C ILE A 124 4.69 -12.53 -9.92
N ALA A 125 4.28 -11.60 -10.78
CA ALA A 125 4.56 -10.18 -10.63
C ALA A 125 3.34 -9.42 -10.12
N PHE A 126 3.56 -8.50 -9.18
CA PHE A 126 2.55 -7.59 -8.64
C PHE A 126 2.97 -6.15 -8.89
N LEU A 127 2.01 -5.35 -9.33
CA LEU A 127 2.12 -3.91 -9.49
C LEU A 127 0.89 -3.28 -8.83
N ALA A 128 1.08 -2.19 -8.11
CA ALA A 128 -0.02 -1.43 -7.52
C ALA A 128 -0.05 -0.02 -8.10
N LEU A 129 -1.22 0.41 -8.54
CA LEU A 129 -1.46 1.71 -9.13
C LEU A 129 -2.79 2.24 -8.59
N THR A 130 -2.87 3.54 -8.40
CA THR A 130 -4.12 4.21 -8.06
C THR A 130 -4.66 5.01 -9.25
N GLN A 131 -5.88 5.50 -9.14
CA GLN A 131 -6.43 6.49 -10.05
C GLN A 131 -5.72 7.84 -9.82
N TYR A 132 -5.75 8.73 -10.82
CA TYR A 132 -5.24 10.08 -10.66
C TYR A 132 -6.09 10.85 -9.65
N GLU A 133 -5.58 10.91 -8.43
CA GLU A 133 -6.21 11.56 -7.30
C GLU A 133 -5.16 12.30 -6.46
N PHE A 134 -5.53 12.63 -5.21
CA PHE A 134 -4.64 13.28 -4.27
C PHE A 134 -3.40 12.42 -3.93
N GLY A 135 -2.23 13.06 -3.89
CA GLY A 135 -0.98 12.41 -3.47
C GLY A 135 -0.27 11.59 -4.54
N VAL A 136 -0.75 11.60 -5.78
CA VAL A 136 -0.06 10.94 -6.90
C VAL A 136 1.21 11.69 -7.31
N LEU A 137 2.18 10.95 -7.83
CA LEU A 137 3.41 11.51 -8.37
C LEU A 137 3.16 12.19 -9.71
N GLY A 138 3.57 13.46 -9.82
CA GLY A 138 3.62 14.17 -11.11
C GLY A 138 4.88 13.83 -11.88
N GLU A 139 4.83 13.95 -13.21
CA GLU A 139 5.96 13.64 -14.12
C GLU A 139 7.24 14.43 -13.84
N GLU A 140 7.15 15.57 -13.14
CA GLU A 140 8.29 16.43 -12.79
C GLU A 140 8.71 16.32 -11.31
N GLN A 141 8.19 15.33 -10.58
CA GLN A 141 8.36 15.21 -9.12
C GLN A 141 9.24 14.01 -8.72
N PHE A 142 10.33 13.78 -9.43
CA PHE A 142 11.21 12.61 -9.22
C PHE A 142 11.81 12.53 -7.82
N ASP A 143 12.00 13.67 -7.14
CA ASP A 143 12.61 13.77 -5.82
C ASP A 143 11.59 13.70 -4.67
N LYS A 144 10.29 13.61 -4.98
CA LYS A 144 9.23 13.57 -3.98
C LYS A 144 8.70 12.17 -3.76
N TYR A 145 8.17 11.95 -2.57
CA TYR A 145 7.37 10.78 -2.27
C TYR A 145 5.92 10.96 -2.75
N GLY A 146 5.33 9.89 -3.21
CA GLY A 146 3.93 9.87 -3.60
C GLY A 146 3.48 8.48 -4.02
N THR A 147 2.31 8.41 -4.64
CA THR A 147 1.73 7.16 -5.11
C THR A 147 1.81 7.04 -6.63
N ALA A 148 2.06 5.83 -7.11
CA ALA A 148 2.00 5.51 -8.52
C ALA A 148 0.54 5.51 -9.01
N TRP A 149 0.30 6.11 -10.15
CA TRP A 149 -1.02 6.18 -10.74
C TRP A 149 -1.04 5.71 -12.19
N LEU A 150 -2.20 5.23 -12.64
CA LEU A 150 -2.42 4.78 -13.99
C LEU A 150 -3.06 5.88 -14.81
N LEU A 151 -2.39 6.34 -15.85
CA LEU A 151 -3.03 7.10 -16.91
C LEU A 151 -4.10 6.23 -17.57
N SER A 152 -5.33 6.70 -17.56
CA SER A 152 -6.40 6.01 -18.28
C SER A 152 -5.99 5.88 -19.74
N LEU A 153 -5.92 4.66 -20.25
CA LEU A 153 -5.60 4.36 -21.65
C LEU A 153 -6.60 4.98 -22.66
N ILE A 154 -7.70 5.55 -22.18
CA ILE A 154 -8.69 6.25 -23.01
C ILE A 154 -8.06 7.48 -23.71
N HIS A 155 -6.98 8.01 -23.16
CA HIS A 155 -6.27 9.15 -23.76
C HIS A 155 -5.09 8.76 -24.68
N ILE A 156 -4.79 7.46 -24.83
CA ILE A 156 -3.64 6.99 -25.63
C ILE A 156 -4.05 6.55 -27.04
N SER A 157 -5.33 6.40 -27.33
CA SER A 157 -5.80 5.78 -28.56
C SER A 157 -6.78 6.61 -29.38
N GLU A 158 -6.41 7.83 -29.73
CA GLU A 158 -6.95 8.41 -30.93
C GLU A 158 -5.83 8.47 -31.96
N PRO A 159 -5.73 7.50 -32.92
CA PRO A 159 -4.88 7.68 -34.06
C PRO A 159 -5.47 8.80 -34.92
N THR A 160 -4.75 9.90 -35.02
CA THR A 160 -4.99 10.96 -36.01
C THR A 160 -4.86 10.44 -37.43
#